data_5df26ded9adf1c38bfb1591d3ef0ff36
#
_entry.id   5df26ded9adf1c38bfb1591d3ef0ff36
#
_cell.length_a   1.000
_cell.length_b   1.000
_cell.length_c   1.000
_cell.angle_alpha   90.00
_cell.angle_beta   90.00
_cell.angle_gamma   90.00
#
_symmetry.space_group_name_H-M   'P 1'
#
loop_
_entity.id
_entity.type
_entity.pdbx_description
1 polymer ?
#
loop_
_entity_poly.entity_id
_entity_poly.type
_entity_poly.pdbx_seq_one_letter_code
_entity_poly.pdbx_strand_id
1 'polypeptide(L)'
;MITSDIMTRDVATISVDAHVRHAVSVMLERGVSGLPVIDSDGNLVGIITEGDLMCRKEIGKALLGRQDHPMTDEQDLKNYIRSNSWRVGDVMTAEVLTVAASTPLATVAETMLSRNIKRIPVTSDRAVIGIVSRRDLLKATSFSGIEHIARGDEGIRLAASARIRNDLGFDPVRLNIDVHDGTVAVAGADLTELQFRAVKCVVEGIPGASFRKQTT
;
A
#
# COMPACT_ATOMS: atom_id res chain seq x y z
N MET A 1 -5.37 -1.77 -13.23
CA MET A 1 -3.92 -1.82 -12.92
C MET A 1 -3.60 -3.05 -12.09
N ILE A 2 -2.50 -3.71 -12.35
CA ILE A 2 -1.99 -4.89 -11.66
C ILE A 2 -0.61 -4.59 -11.05
N THR A 3 -0.14 -5.48 -10.21
CA THR A 3 1.12 -5.35 -9.45
C THR A 3 2.33 -5.05 -10.34
N SER A 4 2.44 -5.73 -11.50
CA SER A 4 3.56 -5.52 -12.44
C SER A 4 3.65 -4.12 -13.02
N ASP A 5 2.56 -3.34 -12.98
CA ASP A 5 2.51 -1.99 -13.53
C ASP A 5 3.28 -0.97 -12.67
N ILE A 6 3.41 -1.26 -11.36
CA ILE A 6 3.99 -0.34 -10.39
C ILE A 6 5.15 -0.91 -9.57
N MET A 7 5.36 -2.24 -9.57
CA MET A 7 6.38 -2.87 -8.75
C MET A 7 7.79 -2.38 -9.12
N THR A 8 8.66 -2.27 -8.13
CA THR A 8 10.10 -2.14 -8.33
C THR A 8 10.67 -3.50 -8.71
N ARG A 9 11.36 -3.58 -9.86
CA ARG A 9 11.93 -4.84 -10.40
C ARG A 9 13.37 -5.08 -9.97
N ASP A 10 14.17 -4.02 -9.81
CA ASP A 10 15.55 -4.11 -9.29
C ASP A 10 15.50 -4.17 -7.76
N VAL A 11 15.23 -5.38 -7.25
CA VAL A 11 15.06 -5.63 -5.82
C VAL A 11 16.39 -6.05 -5.21
N ALA A 12 16.90 -5.23 -4.30
CA ALA A 12 18.00 -5.67 -3.44
C ALA A 12 17.51 -6.77 -2.50
N THR A 13 18.18 -7.90 -2.50
CA THR A 13 17.93 -9.05 -1.61
C THR A 13 19.13 -9.28 -0.70
N ILE A 14 18.95 -10.09 0.33
CA ILE A 14 20.01 -10.47 1.26
C ILE A 14 19.96 -11.97 1.55
N SER A 15 21.11 -12.62 1.72
CA SER A 15 21.15 -14.03 2.12
C SER A 15 20.66 -14.23 3.55
N VAL A 16 19.97 -15.33 3.81
CA VAL A 16 19.56 -15.78 5.15
C VAL A 16 20.75 -15.95 6.10
N ASP A 17 21.92 -16.28 5.57
CA ASP A 17 23.15 -16.47 6.33
C ASP A 17 24.00 -15.20 6.48
N ALA A 18 23.56 -14.10 5.84
CA ALA A 18 24.28 -12.84 5.90
C ALA A 18 24.30 -12.25 7.32
N HIS A 19 25.29 -11.41 7.57
CA HIS A 19 25.38 -10.65 8.80
C HIS A 19 24.44 -9.44 8.77
N VAL A 20 23.75 -9.17 9.88
CA VAL A 20 22.80 -8.05 10.01
C VAL A 20 23.40 -6.69 9.63
N ARG A 21 24.68 -6.45 9.95
CA ARG A 21 25.38 -5.20 9.53
C ARG A 21 25.43 -5.05 8.02
N HIS A 22 25.57 -6.14 7.28
CA HIS A 22 25.53 -6.10 5.81
C HIS A 22 24.13 -5.74 5.31
N ALA A 23 23.08 -6.30 5.90
CA ALA A 23 21.71 -5.92 5.59
C ALA A 23 21.46 -4.42 5.83
N VAL A 24 21.95 -3.87 6.96
CA VAL A 24 21.89 -2.43 7.27
C VAL A 24 22.62 -1.60 6.21
N SER A 25 23.86 -2.01 5.83
CA SER A 25 24.62 -1.30 4.78
C SER A 25 23.85 -1.24 3.47
N VAL A 26 23.33 -2.38 3.01
CA VAL A 26 22.53 -2.45 1.78
C VAL A 26 21.27 -1.58 1.86
N MET A 27 20.57 -1.59 3.01
CA MET A 27 19.39 -0.73 3.20
C MET A 27 19.73 0.75 3.07
N LEU A 28 20.83 1.19 3.68
CA LEU A 28 21.28 2.58 3.63
C LEU A 28 21.76 2.99 2.23
N GLU A 29 22.57 2.15 1.59
CA GLU A 29 23.13 2.40 0.25
C GLU A 29 22.03 2.46 -0.83
N ARG A 30 21.02 1.59 -0.73
CA ARG A 30 19.91 1.52 -1.68
C ARG A 30 18.73 2.43 -1.31
N GLY A 31 18.75 3.07 -0.14
CA GLY A 31 17.66 3.91 0.35
C GLY A 31 16.35 3.13 0.55
N VAL A 32 16.46 1.88 0.98
CA VAL A 32 15.30 0.99 1.18
C VAL A 32 15.14 0.64 2.67
N SER A 33 13.91 0.46 3.11
CA SER A 33 13.57 0.17 4.51
C SER A 33 13.24 -1.30 4.77
N GLY A 34 13.69 -2.20 3.90
CA GLY A 34 13.61 -3.65 4.07
C GLY A 34 14.06 -4.39 2.84
N LEU A 35 14.58 -5.60 3.07
CA LEU A 35 15.15 -6.48 2.07
C LEU A 35 14.46 -7.84 2.13
N PRO A 36 13.97 -8.40 1.01
CA PRO A 36 13.64 -9.81 0.92
C PRO A 36 14.88 -10.65 1.23
N VAL A 37 14.69 -11.71 2.02
CA VAL A 37 15.73 -12.64 2.42
C VAL A 37 15.60 -13.90 1.59
N ILE A 38 16.70 -14.33 1.00
CA ILE A 38 16.75 -15.51 0.11
C ILE A 38 17.67 -16.58 0.67
N ASP A 39 17.37 -17.85 0.36
CA ASP A 39 18.25 -18.99 0.62
C ASP A 39 19.34 -19.15 -0.46
N SER A 40 20.12 -20.23 -0.38
CA SER A 40 21.17 -20.59 -1.35
C SER A 40 20.62 -20.88 -2.74
N ASP A 41 19.36 -21.29 -2.84
CA ASP A 41 18.70 -21.61 -4.10
C ASP A 41 18.01 -20.38 -4.74
N GLY A 42 18.07 -19.22 -4.06
CA GLY A 42 17.45 -17.97 -4.50
C GLY A 42 15.96 -17.85 -4.16
N ASN A 43 15.41 -18.78 -3.37
CA ASN A 43 14.02 -18.71 -2.94
C ASN A 43 13.83 -17.70 -1.81
N LEU A 44 12.70 -17.02 -1.83
CA LEU A 44 12.29 -16.15 -0.73
C LEU A 44 12.00 -16.99 0.54
N VAL A 45 12.70 -16.70 1.62
CA VAL A 45 12.54 -17.37 2.92
C VAL A 45 12.17 -16.41 4.06
N GLY A 46 12.23 -15.10 3.81
CA GLY A 46 11.92 -14.11 4.83
C GLY A 46 11.97 -12.68 4.30
N ILE A 47 11.75 -11.74 5.20
CA ILE A 47 12.00 -10.31 4.97
C ILE A 47 12.63 -9.71 6.22
N ILE A 48 13.67 -8.89 6.04
CA ILE A 48 14.25 -8.09 7.13
C ILE A 48 13.94 -6.61 6.88
N THR A 49 13.44 -5.92 7.90
CA THR A 49 12.98 -4.54 7.80
C THR A 49 13.56 -3.67 8.90
N GLU A 50 13.43 -2.34 8.76
CA GLU A 50 13.73 -1.38 9.84
C GLU A 50 13.04 -1.76 11.15
N GLY A 51 11.78 -2.24 11.10
CA GLY A 51 11.03 -2.66 12.29
C GLY A 51 11.74 -3.79 13.05
N ASP A 52 12.30 -4.76 12.33
CA ASP A 52 13.07 -5.85 12.92
C ASP A 52 14.36 -5.34 13.57
N LEU A 53 15.00 -4.38 12.94
CA LEU A 53 16.25 -3.77 13.39
C LEU A 53 16.06 -2.83 14.59
N MET A 54 14.93 -2.16 14.69
CA MET A 54 14.60 -1.28 15.82
C MET A 54 14.42 -2.04 17.14
N CYS A 55 14.19 -3.35 17.10
CA CYS A 55 14.09 -4.18 18.29
C CYS A 55 15.46 -4.59 18.85
N ARG A 56 16.56 -4.14 18.28
CA ARG A 56 17.92 -4.54 18.68
C ARG A 56 18.39 -3.77 19.90
N LYS A 57 19.18 -4.48 20.73
CA LYS A 57 19.75 -3.92 21.96
C LYS A 57 20.67 -2.71 21.73
N GLU A 58 21.34 -2.63 20.58
CA GLU A 58 22.26 -1.54 20.24
C GLU A 58 21.55 -0.20 20.04
N ILE A 59 20.23 -0.20 19.76
CA ILE A 59 19.41 1.01 19.61
C ILE A 59 18.88 1.50 20.96
N GLY A 60 19.38 0.95 22.04
CA GLY A 60 19.09 1.42 23.40
C GLY A 60 17.77 0.92 23.95
N LYS A 61 17.24 -0.16 23.39
CA LYS A 61 16.02 -0.68 23.90
C LYS A 61 16.18 -1.88 24.82
N ALA A 62 16.30 -1.57 26.08
CA ALA A 62 15.63 -2.32 27.12
C ALA A 62 14.08 -2.12 27.03
N LEU A 63 13.44 -2.44 25.89
CA LEU A 63 11.97 -2.53 25.81
C LEU A 63 11.43 -3.77 26.53
N LEU A 64 12.29 -4.73 26.70
CA LEU A 64 12.11 -5.84 27.62
C LEU A 64 12.82 -5.41 28.88
N GLY A 65 12.08 -5.05 29.92
CA GLY A 65 12.64 -4.70 31.21
C GLY A 65 13.70 -5.72 31.62
N ARG A 66 14.67 -5.31 32.46
CA ARG A 66 15.57 -6.26 33.10
C ARG A 66 14.70 -7.38 33.67
N GLN A 67 14.78 -8.55 33.04
CA GLN A 67 14.15 -9.72 33.59
C GLN A 67 15.08 -10.25 34.69
N ASP A 68 14.65 -10.02 35.91
CA ASP A 68 15.36 -10.59 37.11
C ASP A 68 15.05 -12.10 37.28
N HIS A 69 14.41 -12.70 36.25
CA HIS A 69 14.06 -14.13 36.25
C HIS A 69 14.74 -14.88 35.10
N PRO A 70 15.05 -16.19 35.29
CA PRO A 70 15.56 -17.01 34.20
C PRO A 70 14.59 -17.03 33.01
N MET A 71 15.12 -16.88 31.78
CA MET A 71 14.34 -17.01 30.56
C MET A 71 13.94 -18.47 30.38
N THR A 72 12.75 -18.83 30.80
CA THR A 72 12.21 -20.20 30.71
C THR A 72 11.13 -20.32 29.65
N ASP A 73 10.54 -19.18 29.21
CA ASP A 73 9.55 -19.14 28.16
C ASP A 73 10.20 -19.13 26.78
N GLU A 74 9.70 -19.97 25.87
CA GLU A 74 10.16 -20.08 24.49
C GLU A 74 10.05 -18.73 23.75
N GLN A 75 9.02 -17.95 24.04
CA GLN A 75 8.83 -16.64 23.43
C GLN A 75 9.91 -15.64 23.87
N ASP A 76 10.30 -15.66 25.14
CA ASP A 76 11.37 -14.82 25.65
C ASP A 76 12.72 -15.16 25.02
N LEU A 77 13.00 -16.46 24.83
CA LEU A 77 14.19 -16.92 24.13
C LEU A 77 14.22 -16.49 22.67
N LYS A 78 13.07 -16.60 21.95
CA LYS A 78 12.93 -16.12 20.59
C LYS A 78 13.16 -14.60 20.51
N ASN A 79 12.56 -13.84 21.42
CA ASN A 79 12.72 -12.39 21.48
C ASN A 79 14.18 -12.00 21.77
N TYR A 80 14.84 -12.73 22.67
CA TYR A 80 16.25 -12.52 22.97
C TYR A 80 17.14 -12.77 21.74
N ILE A 81 16.94 -13.91 21.05
CA ILE A 81 17.68 -14.26 19.84
C ILE A 81 17.47 -13.15 18.79
N ARG A 82 16.23 -12.76 18.52
CA ARG A 82 15.88 -11.72 17.55
C ARG A 82 16.56 -10.38 17.87
N SER A 83 16.68 -10.03 19.14
CA SER A 83 17.29 -8.76 19.58
C SER A 83 18.82 -8.78 19.60
N ASN A 84 19.44 -9.95 19.68
CA ASN A 84 20.89 -10.10 19.93
C ASN A 84 21.65 -10.79 18.79
N SER A 85 21.01 -11.64 17.99
CA SER A 85 21.69 -12.34 16.89
C SER A 85 22.18 -11.38 15.81
N TRP A 86 23.31 -11.73 15.21
CA TRP A 86 23.87 -11.02 14.06
C TRP A 86 23.62 -11.74 12.73
N ARG A 87 22.93 -12.89 12.74
CA ARG A 87 22.55 -13.60 11.53
C ARG A 87 21.16 -13.11 11.07
N VAL A 88 21.02 -12.77 9.79
CA VAL A 88 19.77 -12.28 9.20
C VAL A 88 18.61 -13.24 9.43
N GLY A 89 18.84 -14.54 9.25
CA GLY A 89 17.82 -15.58 9.45
C GLY A 89 17.18 -15.61 10.84
N ASP A 90 17.92 -15.19 11.88
CA ASP A 90 17.43 -15.17 13.26
C ASP A 90 16.63 -13.88 13.59
N VAL A 91 16.82 -12.83 12.79
CA VAL A 91 16.23 -11.49 13.01
C VAL A 91 15.04 -11.23 12.10
N MET A 92 15.04 -11.82 10.90
CA MET A 92 14.01 -11.64 9.88
C MET A 92 12.62 -12.09 10.34
N THR A 93 11.61 -11.62 9.64
CA THR A 93 10.27 -12.23 9.66
C THR A 93 10.23 -13.32 8.59
N ALA A 94 10.03 -14.59 9.00
CA ALA A 94 10.07 -15.75 8.10
C ALA A 94 8.75 -15.96 7.32
N GLU A 95 7.58 -15.66 7.95
CA GLU A 95 6.28 -15.78 7.29
C GLU A 95 5.98 -14.52 6.49
N VAL A 96 6.38 -14.52 5.21
CA VAL A 96 6.21 -13.37 4.32
C VAL A 96 5.02 -13.56 3.41
N LEU A 97 4.08 -12.61 3.47
CA LEU A 97 3.03 -12.52 2.46
C LEU A 97 3.64 -12.06 1.13
N THR A 98 3.31 -12.79 0.07
CA THR A 98 3.72 -12.48 -1.30
C THR A 98 2.51 -12.31 -2.21
N VAL A 99 2.71 -11.65 -3.34
CA VAL A 99 1.71 -11.53 -4.40
C VAL A 99 2.31 -11.89 -5.75
N ALA A 100 1.46 -12.28 -6.69
CA ALA A 100 1.86 -12.48 -8.08
C ALA A 100 1.92 -11.13 -8.82
N ALA A 101 2.67 -11.08 -9.93
CA ALA A 101 2.75 -9.91 -10.81
C ALA A 101 1.39 -9.48 -11.39
N SER A 102 0.46 -10.42 -11.54
CA SER A 102 -0.90 -10.20 -12.05
C SER A 102 -1.92 -9.79 -10.98
N THR A 103 -1.54 -9.75 -9.69
CA THR A 103 -2.47 -9.40 -8.61
C THR A 103 -2.99 -7.97 -8.78
N PRO A 104 -4.32 -7.73 -8.68
CA PRO A 104 -4.90 -6.39 -8.75
C PRO A 104 -4.39 -5.48 -7.64
N LEU A 105 -4.15 -4.19 -7.93
CA LEU A 105 -3.64 -3.23 -6.94
C LEU A 105 -4.58 -3.02 -5.76
N ALA A 106 -5.89 -3.11 -5.97
CA ALA A 106 -6.88 -3.04 -4.89
C ALA A 106 -6.64 -4.14 -3.85
N THR A 107 -6.40 -5.38 -4.28
CA THR A 107 -6.08 -6.51 -3.41
C THR A 107 -4.76 -6.30 -2.65
N VAL A 108 -3.75 -5.74 -3.33
CA VAL A 108 -2.45 -5.40 -2.68
C VAL A 108 -2.65 -4.34 -1.60
N ALA A 109 -3.42 -3.28 -1.91
CA ALA A 109 -3.71 -2.20 -0.96
C ALA A 109 -4.49 -2.70 0.26
N GLU A 110 -5.54 -3.50 0.04
CA GLU A 110 -6.34 -4.13 1.09
C GLU A 110 -5.47 -5.04 1.99
N THR A 111 -4.62 -5.85 1.39
CA THR A 111 -3.69 -6.71 2.13
C THR A 111 -2.73 -5.89 2.99
N MET A 112 -2.17 -4.80 2.45
CA MET A 112 -1.26 -3.92 3.21
C MET A 112 -1.96 -3.23 4.38
N LEU A 113 -3.23 -2.86 4.22
CA LEU A 113 -4.02 -2.22 5.26
C LEU A 113 -4.43 -3.22 6.35
N SER A 114 -5.04 -4.34 5.97
CA SER A 114 -5.57 -5.34 6.89
C SER A 114 -4.47 -6.03 7.73
N ARG A 115 -3.29 -6.25 7.14
CA ARG A 115 -2.14 -6.88 7.80
C ARG A 115 -1.15 -5.88 8.39
N ASN A 116 -1.42 -4.58 8.26
CA ASN A 116 -0.54 -3.48 8.69
C ASN A 116 0.90 -3.60 8.18
N ILE A 117 1.09 -4.11 6.95
CA ILE A 117 2.40 -4.23 6.31
C ILE A 117 2.65 -3.09 5.33
N LYS A 118 3.92 -2.74 5.14
CA LYS A 118 4.33 -1.57 4.33
C LYS A 118 4.84 -1.94 2.95
N ARG A 119 5.15 -3.22 2.72
CA ARG A 119 5.67 -3.75 1.47
C ARG A 119 5.35 -5.23 1.33
N ILE A 120 5.26 -5.69 0.09
CA ILE A 120 4.97 -7.09 -0.24
C ILE A 120 5.92 -7.49 -1.36
N PRO A 121 6.75 -8.54 -1.18
CA PRO A 121 7.52 -9.12 -2.27
C PRO A 121 6.59 -9.70 -3.35
N VAL A 122 6.96 -9.50 -4.60
CA VAL A 122 6.31 -10.10 -5.76
C VAL A 122 7.14 -11.30 -6.18
N THR A 123 6.51 -12.46 -6.26
CA THR A 123 7.22 -13.72 -6.53
C THR A 123 6.68 -14.44 -7.76
N SER A 124 7.55 -15.21 -8.41
CA SER A 124 7.23 -16.27 -9.36
C SER A 124 8.04 -17.50 -8.95
N ASP A 125 7.38 -18.65 -8.78
CA ASP A 125 8.03 -19.91 -8.40
C ASP A 125 9.00 -19.76 -7.20
N ARG A 126 8.55 -19.03 -6.16
CA ARG A 126 9.31 -18.67 -4.95
C ARG A 126 10.47 -17.68 -5.15
N ALA A 127 10.87 -17.36 -6.37
CA ALA A 127 11.88 -16.34 -6.65
C ALA A 127 11.28 -14.94 -6.56
N VAL A 128 12.04 -13.99 -6.03
CA VAL A 128 11.65 -12.58 -5.95
C VAL A 128 11.84 -11.94 -7.33
N ILE A 129 10.75 -11.48 -7.95
CA ILE A 129 10.75 -10.79 -9.24
C ILE A 129 10.44 -9.29 -9.12
N GLY A 130 10.03 -8.85 -7.94
CA GLY A 130 9.68 -7.46 -7.66
C GLY A 130 9.34 -7.24 -6.19
N ILE A 131 9.12 -5.99 -5.84
CA ILE A 131 8.58 -5.58 -4.55
C ILE A 131 7.61 -4.40 -4.74
N VAL A 132 6.50 -4.42 -4.02
CA VAL A 132 5.55 -3.30 -3.98
C VAL A 132 5.51 -2.74 -2.57
N SER A 133 5.56 -1.43 -2.45
CA SER A 133 5.45 -0.68 -1.21
C SER A 133 4.21 0.22 -1.20
N ARG A 134 3.84 0.74 -0.03
CA ARG A 134 2.80 1.78 0.08
C ARG A 134 3.12 3.01 -0.78
N ARG A 135 4.42 3.34 -0.94
CA ARG A 135 4.86 4.45 -1.79
C ARG A 135 4.55 4.22 -3.27
N ASP A 136 4.63 2.97 -3.73
CA ASP A 136 4.32 2.62 -5.11
C ASP A 136 2.81 2.70 -5.37
N LEU A 137 1.98 2.31 -4.40
CA LEU A 137 0.54 2.53 -4.45
C LEU A 137 0.19 4.03 -4.51
N LEU A 138 0.90 4.89 -3.77
CA LEU A 138 0.68 6.35 -3.85
C LEU A 138 1.06 6.90 -5.23
N LYS A 139 2.11 6.39 -5.88
CA LYS A 139 2.40 6.78 -7.27
C LYS A 139 1.27 6.37 -8.22
N ALA A 140 0.68 5.19 -8.03
CA ALA A 140 -0.44 4.74 -8.85
C ALA A 140 -1.65 5.67 -8.76
N THR A 141 -1.91 6.30 -7.61
CA THR A 141 -3.01 7.28 -7.49
C THR A 141 -2.80 8.53 -8.34
N SER A 142 -1.55 8.93 -8.60
CA SER A 142 -1.25 10.06 -9.49
C SER A 142 -1.41 9.73 -10.98
N PHE A 143 -1.41 8.45 -11.36
CA PHE A 143 -1.65 8.00 -12.73
C PHE A 143 -3.12 7.68 -13.02
N SER A 144 -3.96 7.56 -12.01
CA SER A 144 -5.39 7.20 -12.16
C SER A 144 -6.25 8.30 -12.80
N GLY A 145 -5.68 9.46 -13.12
CA GLY A 145 -6.38 10.60 -13.74
C GLY A 145 -6.54 10.51 -15.26
N ILE A 146 -6.12 9.43 -15.94
CA ILE A 146 -6.13 9.37 -17.42
C ILE A 146 -7.07 8.28 -17.96
N GLU A 147 -8.03 7.81 -17.18
CA GLU A 147 -9.07 6.94 -17.72
C GLU A 147 -10.14 7.76 -18.43
N HIS A 148 -10.16 7.62 -19.76
CA HIS A 148 -11.19 8.07 -20.70
C HIS A 148 -11.80 9.45 -20.35
N ILE A 149 -11.20 10.49 -20.90
CA ILE A 149 -11.75 11.84 -20.89
C ILE A 149 -13.17 11.75 -21.47
N ALA A 150 -14.15 11.93 -20.62
CA ALA A 150 -15.52 12.17 -21.06
C ALA A 150 -15.49 13.44 -21.92
N ARG A 151 -15.62 13.30 -23.24
CA ARG A 151 -15.52 14.44 -24.16
C ARG A 151 -16.88 15.12 -24.23
N GLY A 152 -16.87 16.43 -23.92
CA GLY A 152 -18.08 17.27 -23.97
C GLY A 152 -18.99 17.09 -22.75
N ASP A 153 -19.92 18.02 -22.60
CA ASP A 153 -20.81 18.12 -21.44
C ASP A 153 -21.67 16.88 -21.25
N GLU A 154 -22.14 16.27 -22.33
CA GLU A 154 -22.94 15.04 -22.27
C GLU A 154 -22.12 13.85 -21.76
N GLY A 155 -20.88 13.73 -22.21
CA GLY A 155 -19.96 12.69 -21.69
C GLY A 155 -19.70 12.85 -20.19
N ILE A 156 -19.47 14.09 -19.73
CA ILE A 156 -19.27 14.40 -18.31
C ILE A 156 -20.56 14.11 -17.52
N ARG A 157 -21.72 14.46 -18.05
CA ARG A 157 -23.02 14.21 -17.41
C ARG A 157 -23.28 12.72 -17.22
N LEU A 158 -23.02 11.90 -18.23
CA LEU A 158 -23.16 10.45 -18.18
C LEU A 158 -22.18 9.83 -17.16
N ALA A 159 -20.92 10.27 -17.20
CA ALA A 159 -19.91 9.80 -16.24
C ALA A 159 -20.26 10.17 -14.79
N ALA A 160 -20.71 11.39 -14.55
CA ALA A 160 -21.16 11.84 -13.23
C ALA A 160 -22.35 11.01 -12.73
N SER A 161 -23.36 10.81 -13.57
CA SER A 161 -24.54 10.02 -13.24
C SER A 161 -24.19 8.56 -12.92
N ALA A 162 -23.31 7.94 -13.72
CA ALA A 162 -22.88 6.57 -13.51
C ALA A 162 -22.07 6.42 -12.19
N ARG A 163 -21.10 7.31 -11.94
CA ARG A 163 -20.28 7.26 -10.72
C ARG A 163 -21.10 7.58 -9.47
N ILE A 164 -21.98 8.57 -9.49
CA ILE A 164 -22.87 8.88 -8.37
C ILE A 164 -23.72 7.66 -7.99
N ARG A 165 -24.22 6.92 -8.99
CA ARG A 165 -24.96 5.68 -8.74
C ARG A 165 -24.06 4.57 -8.20
N ASN A 166 -22.91 4.33 -8.82
CA ASN A 166 -22.07 3.19 -8.50
C ASN A 166 -21.30 3.37 -7.18
N ASP A 167 -20.78 4.57 -6.93
CA ASP A 167 -19.90 4.83 -5.80
C ASP A 167 -20.68 5.23 -4.54
N LEU A 168 -21.81 5.97 -4.71
CA LEU A 168 -22.60 6.47 -3.59
C LEU A 168 -23.97 5.77 -3.43
N GLY A 169 -24.40 4.97 -4.41
CA GLY A 169 -25.72 4.32 -4.40
C GLY A 169 -26.88 5.32 -4.56
N PHE A 170 -26.62 6.57 -4.96
CA PHE A 170 -27.67 7.56 -5.13
C PHE A 170 -28.35 7.38 -6.49
N ASP A 171 -29.68 7.59 -6.52
CA ASP A 171 -30.43 7.58 -7.79
C ASP A 171 -30.22 8.91 -8.52
N PRO A 172 -29.52 8.92 -9.67
CA PRO A 172 -29.27 10.15 -10.42
C PRO A 172 -30.54 10.81 -10.97
N VAL A 173 -31.65 10.04 -11.08
CA VAL A 173 -32.94 10.59 -11.53
C VAL A 173 -33.55 11.57 -10.52
N ARG A 174 -33.21 11.40 -9.24
CA ARG A 174 -33.61 12.30 -8.16
C ARG A 174 -32.68 13.51 -8.00
N LEU A 175 -31.56 13.50 -8.72
CA LEU A 175 -30.59 14.57 -8.72
C LEU A 175 -30.69 15.29 -10.08
N ASN A 176 -30.96 16.58 -10.06
CA ASN A 176 -30.82 17.38 -11.26
C ASN A 176 -29.35 17.64 -11.52
N ILE A 177 -28.75 16.90 -12.49
CA ILE A 177 -27.35 17.01 -12.88
C ILE A 177 -27.31 17.76 -14.22
N ASP A 178 -26.87 19.00 -14.15
CA ASP A 178 -26.68 19.87 -15.32
C ASP A 178 -25.16 20.08 -15.55
N VAL A 179 -24.77 20.10 -16.83
CA VAL A 179 -23.34 20.28 -17.19
C VAL A 179 -23.27 21.35 -18.28
N HIS A 180 -22.42 22.34 -18.01
CA HIS A 180 -22.18 23.43 -18.97
C HIS A 180 -20.69 23.79 -18.94
N ASP A 181 -20.06 23.76 -20.12
CA ASP A 181 -18.61 24.01 -20.28
C ASP A 181 -17.74 23.22 -19.25
N GLY A 182 -18.03 21.93 -19.04
CA GLY A 182 -17.36 21.09 -18.08
C GLY A 182 -17.71 21.35 -16.62
N THR A 183 -18.55 22.35 -16.32
CA THR A 183 -19.00 22.64 -14.97
C THR A 183 -20.27 21.86 -14.66
N VAL A 184 -20.19 20.96 -13.68
CA VAL A 184 -21.30 20.13 -13.21
C VAL A 184 -22.01 20.84 -12.06
N ALA A 185 -23.24 21.17 -12.28
CA ALA A 185 -24.15 21.67 -11.24
C ALA A 185 -25.07 20.52 -10.80
N VAL A 186 -25.16 20.30 -9.51
CA VAL A 186 -26.04 19.27 -8.94
C VAL A 186 -27.00 19.92 -7.97
N ALA A 187 -28.29 19.68 -8.17
CA ALA A 187 -29.35 20.07 -7.25
C ALA A 187 -30.13 18.82 -6.84
N GLY A 188 -30.48 18.74 -5.55
CA GLY A 188 -31.33 17.69 -4.99
C GLY A 188 -31.93 18.20 -3.69
N ALA A 189 -33.26 18.19 -3.60
CA ALA A 189 -33.98 18.81 -2.49
C ALA A 189 -33.70 18.17 -1.13
N ASP A 190 -33.22 16.91 -1.10
CA ASP A 190 -33.08 16.10 0.12
C ASP A 190 -31.63 15.72 0.46
N LEU A 191 -30.63 16.34 -0.19
CA LEU A 191 -29.22 16.02 0.11
C LEU A 191 -28.75 16.77 1.36
N THR A 192 -28.24 16.02 2.32
CA THR A 192 -27.50 16.59 3.45
C THR A 192 -26.19 17.22 2.96
N GLU A 193 -25.61 18.11 3.74
CA GLU A 193 -24.32 18.75 3.41
C GLU A 193 -23.20 17.71 3.20
N LEU A 194 -23.20 16.60 3.94
CA LEU A 194 -22.24 15.52 3.80
C LEU A 194 -22.42 14.77 2.47
N GLN A 195 -23.68 14.48 2.10
CA GLN A 195 -23.99 13.84 0.83
C GLN A 195 -23.61 14.75 -0.35
N PHE A 196 -23.83 16.06 -0.23
CA PHE A 196 -23.40 17.04 -1.22
C PHE A 196 -21.88 17.05 -1.41
N ARG A 197 -21.12 16.97 -0.31
CA ARG A 197 -19.65 16.85 -0.36
C ARG A 197 -19.20 15.55 -1.01
N ALA A 198 -19.88 14.43 -0.77
CA ALA A 198 -19.59 13.16 -1.42
C ALA A 198 -19.83 13.25 -2.94
N VAL A 199 -20.93 13.83 -3.38
CA VAL A 199 -21.21 14.07 -4.79
C VAL A 199 -20.14 14.97 -5.42
N LYS A 200 -19.73 16.02 -4.74
CA LYS A 200 -18.62 16.89 -5.17
C LYS A 200 -17.33 16.08 -5.42
N CYS A 201 -16.95 15.21 -4.49
CA CYS A 201 -15.75 14.36 -4.65
C CYS A 201 -15.84 13.47 -5.89
N VAL A 202 -17.02 12.88 -6.14
CA VAL A 202 -17.25 12.04 -7.33
C VAL A 202 -17.06 12.85 -8.61
N VAL A 203 -17.66 14.06 -8.68
CA VAL A 203 -17.61 14.94 -9.87
C VAL A 203 -16.18 15.43 -10.11
N GLU A 204 -15.50 15.93 -9.08
CA GLU A 204 -14.12 16.42 -9.19
C GLU A 204 -13.11 15.32 -9.56
N GLY A 205 -13.47 14.04 -9.36
CA GLY A 205 -12.71 12.89 -9.83
C GLY A 205 -12.88 12.61 -11.34
N ILE A 206 -13.74 13.34 -12.07
CA ILE A 206 -13.93 13.18 -13.50
C ILE A 206 -13.00 14.15 -14.23
N PRO A 207 -12.09 13.66 -15.11
CA PRO A 207 -11.19 14.53 -15.87
C PRO A 207 -11.96 15.55 -16.72
N GLY A 208 -11.62 16.82 -16.56
CA GLY A 208 -12.28 17.92 -17.28
C GLY A 208 -13.60 18.42 -16.65
N ALA A 209 -14.03 17.83 -15.53
CA ALA A 209 -15.19 18.32 -14.80
C ALA A 209 -14.78 19.25 -13.66
N SER A 210 -15.56 20.29 -13.42
CA SER A 210 -15.55 21.12 -12.23
C SER A 210 -16.92 21.06 -11.54
N PHE A 211 -16.97 21.27 -10.23
CA PHE A 211 -18.21 21.20 -9.48
C PHE A 211 -18.71 22.60 -9.08
N ARG A 212 -19.98 22.85 -9.26
CA ARG A 212 -20.65 24.06 -8.75
C ARG A 212 -21.89 23.68 -7.96
N LYS A 213 -22.00 24.18 -6.74
CA LYS A 213 -23.22 24.05 -5.94
C LYS A 213 -24.31 24.93 -6.56
N GLN A 214 -25.41 24.35 -6.95
CA GLN A 214 -26.56 25.12 -7.35
C GLN A 214 -27.28 25.60 -6.07
N THR A 215 -27.22 26.89 -5.81
CA THR A 215 -27.98 27.50 -4.70
C THR A 215 -29.42 27.69 -5.23
N THR A 216 -30.37 27.10 -4.55
CA THR A 216 -31.81 27.27 -4.82
C THR A 216 -32.22 28.68 -4.46
#